data_9e0e25b16c644a697e0d349e1a9a748c
#
_entry.id   9e0e25b16c644a697e0d349e1a9a748c
#
_cell.length_a   1.000
_cell.length_b   1.000
_cell.length_c   1.000
_cell.angle_alpha   90.00
_cell.angle_beta   90.00
_cell.angle_gamma   90.00
#
_symmetry.space_group_name_H-M   'P 1'
#
loop_
_entity.id
_entity.type
_entity.pdbx_description
1 polymer ?
#
loop_
_entity_poly.entity_id
_entity_poly.type
_entity_poly.pdbx_seq_one_letter_code
_entity_poly.pdbx_strand_id
1 'polypeptide(L)'
;MRVRLLAPAEEEMVEAAAYYESRVPTLGTNFLDIIEAAVAEISEHPERWPEVEAGVRRRVVRRFPYSLLYTVGNDEVCVLAVMHHKQKPRYWIPRL
;
A
#
# COMPACT_ATOMS: atom_id res chain seq x y z
N MET A 1 -2.11 -6.48 -14.50
CA MET A 1 -3.14 -7.13 -13.66
C MET A 1 -4.01 -6.10 -12.99
N ARG A 2 -5.25 -6.45 -12.74
CA ARG A 2 -6.15 -5.59 -11.99
C ARG A 2 -5.72 -5.54 -10.51
N VAL A 3 -5.80 -4.36 -9.88
CA VAL A 3 -5.45 -4.19 -8.48
C VAL A 3 -6.69 -3.78 -7.70
N ARG A 4 -6.92 -4.46 -6.59
CA ARG A 4 -8.01 -4.15 -5.67
C ARG A 4 -7.41 -3.85 -4.29
N LEU A 5 -7.88 -2.78 -3.65
CA LEU A 5 -7.54 -2.49 -2.27
C LEU A 5 -8.62 -3.03 -1.36
N LEU A 6 -8.23 -3.73 -0.30
CA LEU A 6 -9.18 -4.08 0.76
C LEU A 6 -9.67 -2.80 1.45
N ALA A 7 -10.88 -2.83 1.99
CA ALA A 7 -11.45 -1.67 2.67
C ALA A 7 -10.52 -1.11 3.76
N PRO A 8 -9.90 -1.93 4.63
CA PRO A 8 -8.95 -1.40 5.61
C PRO A 8 -7.73 -0.72 4.99
N ALA A 9 -7.24 -1.23 3.85
CA ALA A 9 -6.11 -0.60 3.14
C ALA A 9 -6.52 0.76 2.58
N GLU A 10 -7.70 0.84 2.00
CA GLU A 10 -8.22 2.10 1.48
C GLU A 10 -8.40 3.13 2.59
N GLU A 11 -8.94 2.72 3.73
CA GLU A 11 -9.08 3.59 4.90
C GLU A 11 -7.73 4.10 5.38
N GLU A 12 -6.72 3.24 5.45
CA GLU A 12 -5.37 3.64 5.83
C GLU A 12 -4.80 4.69 4.88
N MET A 13 -5.01 4.50 3.59
CA MET A 13 -4.55 5.44 2.58
C MET A 13 -5.22 6.81 2.75
N VAL A 14 -6.54 6.82 2.91
CA VAL A 14 -7.31 8.06 3.05
C VAL A 14 -6.95 8.79 4.34
N GLU A 15 -6.82 8.07 5.44
CA GLU A 15 -6.45 8.67 6.73
C GLU A 15 -5.04 9.27 6.68
N ALA A 16 -4.08 8.58 6.05
CA ALA A 16 -2.74 9.10 5.90
C ALA A 16 -2.72 10.37 5.06
N ALA A 17 -3.45 10.36 3.94
CA ALA A 17 -3.53 11.54 3.07
C ALA A 17 -4.13 12.74 3.82
N ALA A 18 -5.19 12.51 4.59
CA ALA A 18 -5.82 13.57 5.37
C ALA A 18 -4.88 14.14 6.43
N TYR A 19 -4.12 13.25 7.09
CA TYR A 19 -3.14 13.68 8.08
C TYR A 19 -2.08 14.59 7.45
N TYR A 20 -1.50 14.17 6.33
CA TYR A 20 -0.48 14.97 5.66
C TYR A 20 -1.02 16.29 5.14
N GLU A 21 -2.23 16.28 4.59
CA GLU A 21 -2.86 17.51 4.09
C GLU A 21 -3.12 18.50 5.21
N SER A 22 -3.43 18.02 6.41
CA SER A 22 -3.65 18.90 7.57
C SER A 22 -2.36 19.54 8.06
N ARG A 23 -1.21 18.96 7.74
CA ARG A 23 0.10 19.48 8.14
C ARG A 23 0.66 20.48 7.15
N VAL A 24 0.61 20.15 5.87
CA VAL A 24 1.14 21.00 4.80
C VAL A 24 0.18 20.93 3.61
N PRO A 25 -0.28 22.07 3.10
CA PRO A 25 -1.14 22.10 1.89
C PRO A 25 -0.48 21.32 0.75
N THR A 26 -1.24 20.52 0.04
CA THR A 26 -0.88 19.64 -1.08
C THR A 26 -0.09 18.37 -0.69
N LEU A 27 0.36 18.24 0.56
CA LEU A 27 1.15 17.08 0.95
C LEU A 27 0.34 15.78 0.89
N GLY A 28 -0.96 15.85 1.23
CA GLY A 28 -1.85 14.69 1.09
C GLY A 28 -2.02 14.26 -0.35
N THR A 29 -2.15 15.22 -1.26
CA THR A 29 -2.22 14.93 -2.69
C THR A 29 -0.92 14.28 -3.18
N ASN A 30 0.22 14.80 -2.72
CA ASN A 30 1.52 14.22 -3.07
C ASN A 30 1.65 12.78 -2.58
N PHE A 31 1.14 12.50 -1.38
CA PHE A 31 1.13 11.13 -0.84
C PHE A 31 0.29 10.21 -1.73
N LEU A 32 -0.93 10.65 -2.08
CA LEU A 32 -1.80 9.85 -2.95
C LEU A 32 -1.18 9.57 -4.31
N ASP A 33 -0.50 10.57 -4.89
CA ASP A 33 0.17 10.40 -6.18
C ASP A 33 1.25 9.31 -6.10
N ILE A 34 2.00 9.28 -5.00
CA ILE A 34 3.04 8.27 -4.80
C ILE A 34 2.44 6.87 -4.62
N ILE A 35 1.35 6.77 -3.85
CA ILE A 35 0.65 5.50 -3.68
C ILE A 35 0.08 5.02 -5.01
N GLU A 36 -0.57 5.89 -5.77
CA GLU A 36 -1.14 5.53 -7.07
C GLU A 36 -0.07 5.07 -8.05
N ALA A 37 1.07 5.74 -8.09
CA ALA A 37 2.19 5.33 -8.94
C ALA A 37 2.71 3.95 -8.53
N ALA A 38 2.81 3.69 -7.23
CA ALA A 38 3.26 2.38 -6.73
C ALA A 38 2.26 1.28 -7.11
N VAL A 39 0.96 1.55 -6.98
CA VAL A 39 -0.09 0.60 -7.38
C VAL A 39 0.00 0.29 -8.88
N ALA A 40 0.22 1.31 -9.71
CA ALA A 40 0.35 1.12 -11.15
C ALA A 40 1.55 0.23 -11.49
N GLU A 41 2.67 0.43 -10.81
CA GLU A 41 3.86 -0.42 -11.03
C GLU A 41 3.63 -1.85 -10.56
N ILE A 42 2.93 -2.05 -9.44
CA ILE A 42 2.56 -3.39 -8.97
C ILE A 42 1.65 -4.07 -9.99
N SER A 43 0.71 -3.32 -10.58
CA SER A 43 -0.17 -3.87 -11.62
C SER A 43 0.61 -4.38 -12.82
N GLU A 44 1.67 -3.66 -13.22
CA GLU A 44 2.49 -4.03 -14.37
C GLU A 44 3.49 -5.14 -14.04
N HIS A 45 4.04 -5.15 -12.83
CA HIS A 45 5.10 -6.07 -12.43
C HIS A 45 4.84 -6.64 -11.03
N PRO A 46 3.77 -7.44 -10.86
CA PRO A 46 3.35 -7.85 -9.52
C PRO A 46 4.36 -8.69 -8.76
N GLU A 47 5.26 -9.37 -9.45
CA GLU A 47 6.25 -10.23 -8.80
C GLU A 47 7.62 -9.57 -8.59
N ARG A 48 7.73 -8.27 -8.89
CA ARG A 48 9.00 -7.55 -8.78
C ARG A 48 9.47 -7.39 -7.33
N TRP A 49 8.55 -7.15 -6.41
CA TRP A 49 8.90 -6.85 -5.01
C TRP A 49 8.92 -8.11 -4.16
N PRO A 50 9.79 -8.17 -3.13
CA PRO A 50 10.03 -9.41 -2.40
C PRO A 50 8.86 -9.83 -1.51
N GLU A 51 8.75 -11.13 -1.30
CA GLU A 51 7.85 -11.68 -0.29
C GLU A 51 8.44 -11.45 1.10
N VAL A 52 7.59 -11.02 2.04
CA VAL A 52 7.95 -10.88 3.45
C VAL A 52 7.41 -12.04 4.27
N GLU A 53 6.32 -12.65 3.81
CA GLU A 53 5.78 -13.91 4.30
C GLU A 53 5.22 -14.66 3.10
N ALA A 54 4.92 -15.96 3.28
CA ALA A 54 4.42 -16.77 2.17
C ALA A 54 3.20 -16.13 1.50
N GLY A 55 3.34 -15.79 0.23
CA GLY A 55 2.27 -15.22 -0.56
C GLY A 55 2.04 -13.74 -0.39
N VAL A 56 2.76 -13.06 0.52
CA VAL A 56 2.59 -11.63 0.75
C VAL A 56 3.86 -10.87 0.38
N ARG A 57 3.74 -9.92 -0.51
CA ARG A 57 4.85 -9.07 -0.96
C ARG A 57 4.78 -7.69 -0.35
N ARG A 58 5.92 -7.04 -0.27
CA ARG A 58 6.04 -5.69 0.29
C ARG A 58 6.73 -4.76 -0.68
N ARG A 59 6.06 -3.65 -1.00
CA ARG A 59 6.68 -2.55 -1.74
C ARG A 59 6.79 -1.33 -0.84
N VAL A 60 8.00 -0.94 -0.50
CA VAL A 60 8.28 0.30 0.22
C VAL A 60 8.10 1.46 -0.77
N VAL A 61 7.36 2.51 -0.36
CA VAL A 61 7.24 3.69 -1.20
C VAL A 61 8.29 4.73 -0.84
N ARG A 62 8.55 5.67 -1.75
CA ARG A 62 9.53 6.73 -1.51
C ARG A 62 8.88 7.93 -0.80
N ARG A 63 9.69 8.76 -0.14
CA ARG A 63 9.33 10.03 0.53
C ARG A 63 8.52 9.86 1.80
N PHE A 64 7.66 8.87 1.90
CA PHE A 64 6.78 8.67 3.05
C PHE A 64 7.09 7.32 3.70
N PRO A 65 6.99 7.23 5.03
CA PRO A 65 7.34 5.99 5.74
C PRO A 65 6.21 4.96 5.65
N TYR A 66 5.90 4.53 4.43
CA TYR A 66 4.80 3.60 4.15
C TYR A 66 5.23 2.49 3.22
N SER A 67 4.55 1.37 3.33
CA SER A 67 4.69 0.23 2.41
C SER A 67 3.32 -0.27 2.00
N LEU A 68 3.24 -0.80 0.79
CA LEU A 68 2.08 -1.55 0.33
C LEU A 68 2.35 -3.03 0.55
N LEU A 69 1.44 -3.71 1.24
CA LEU A 69 1.48 -5.17 1.39
C LEU A 69 0.39 -5.76 0.51
N TYR A 70 0.74 -6.73 -0.31
CA TYR A 70 -0.21 -7.25 -1.29
C TYR A 70 0.03 -8.72 -1.60
N THR A 71 -1.01 -9.37 -2.11
CA THR A 71 -0.96 -10.74 -2.61
C THR A 71 -1.24 -10.74 -4.11
N VAL A 72 -0.69 -11.73 -4.81
CA VAL A 72 -0.91 -11.89 -6.25
C VAL A 72 -1.74 -13.14 -6.47
N GLY A 73 -2.93 -12.95 -7.04
CA GLY A 73 -3.81 -14.05 -7.45
C GLY A 73 -3.65 -14.37 -8.93
N ASN A 74 -4.59 -15.12 -9.48
CA ASN A 74 -4.53 -15.53 -10.89
C ASN A 74 -4.67 -14.36 -11.85
N ASP A 75 -5.61 -13.46 -11.61
CA ASP A 75 -5.87 -12.31 -12.48
C ASP A 75 -5.97 -11.00 -11.70
N GLU A 76 -5.64 -11.01 -10.42
CA GLU A 76 -5.86 -9.84 -9.57
C GLU A 76 -4.80 -9.74 -8.50
N VAL A 77 -4.37 -8.51 -8.25
CA VAL A 77 -3.53 -8.18 -7.09
C VAL A 77 -4.45 -7.60 -6.02
N CYS A 78 -4.29 -8.08 -4.79
CA CYS A 78 -5.05 -7.58 -3.65
C CYS A 78 -4.11 -6.84 -2.69
N VAL A 79 -4.31 -5.53 -2.51
CA VAL A 79 -3.55 -4.75 -1.54
C VAL A 79 -4.21 -4.92 -0.18
N LEU A 80 -3.49 -5.55 0.75
CA LEU A 80 -3.97 -5.84 2.10
C LEU A 80 -3.85 -4.65 3.02
N ALA A 81 -2.80 -3.86 2.84
CA ALA A 81 -2.48 -2.79 3.77
C ALA A 81 -1.68 -1.68 3.10
N VAL A 82 -1.96 -0.45 3.51
CA VAL A 82 -1.11 0.72 3.29
C VAL A 82 -0.52 1.00 4.67
N MET A 83 0.64 0.41 4.92
CA MET A 83 1.21 0.27 6.26
C MET A 83 2.23 1.34 6.58
N HIS A 84 1.99 2.11 7.65
CA HIS A 84 3.01 2.98 8.22
C HIS A 84 4.13 2.11 8.81
N HIS A 85 5.40 2.51 8.64
CA HIS A 85 6.53 1.71 9.09
C HIS A 85 6.63 1.56 10.61
N LYS A 86 5.91 2.37 11.38
CA LYS A 86 5.85 2.25 12.84
C LYS A 86 4.69 1.38 13.34
N GLN A 87 3.88 0.85 12.44
CA GLN A 87 2.79 -0.03 12.80
C GLN A 87 3.33 -1.35 13.36
N LYS A 88 2.55 -2.01 14.23
CA LYS A 88 2.94 -3.31 14.79
C LYS A 88 3.21 -4.32 13.68
N PRO A 89 4.28 -5.11 13.78
CA PRO A 89 4.55 -6.15 12.80
C PRO A 89 3.36 -7.09 12.65
N ARG A 90 3.06 -7.48 11.41
CA ARG A 90 2.03 -8.46 11.09
C ARG A 90 0.61 -8.09 11.52
N TYR A 91 0.34 -6.80 11.79
CA TYR A 91 -1.00 -6.35 12.18
C TYR A 91 -2.06 -6.63 11.09
N TRP A 92 -1.60 -6.82 9.88
CA TRP A 92 -2.44 -7.08 8.69
C TRP A 92 -2.81 -8.56 8.51
N ILE A 93 -2.24 -9.45 9.32
CA ILE A 93 -2.48 -10.90 9.18
C ILE A 93 -3.97 -11.26 9.18
N PRO A 94 -4.82 -10.69 10.06
CA PRO A 94 -6.25 -11.02 10.04
C PRO A 94 -6.97 -10.64 8.75
N ARG A 95 -6.32 -9.88 7.87
CA ARG A 95 -6.92 -9.47 6.59
C ARG A 95 -6.75 -10.51 5.49
N LEU A 96 -5.94 -11.51 5.75
CA LEU A 96 -5.70 -12.59 4.79
C LEU A 96 -6.93 -13.47 4.60
#